data_22fc09b880e7aeaddd5ae4380ff64fb1
#
_entry.id   22fc09b880e7aeaddd5ae4380ff64fb1
#
_cell.length_a   1.000
_cell.length_b   1.000
_cell.length_c   1.000
_cell.angle_alpha   90.00
_cell.angle_beta   90.00
_cell.angle_gamma   90.00
#
_symmetry.space_group_name_H-M   'P 1'
#
loop_
_entity.id
_entity.type
_entity.pdbx_description
1 polymer ?
#
loop_
_entity_poly.entity_id
_entity_poly.type
_entity_poly.pdbx_seq_one_letter_code
_entity_poly.pdbx_strand_id
1 'polypeptide(L)'
;MRELFVPDGREDAVLIVASDRISAYDFVLASTIPDKGRVLTALSLWWFERIADLVPHHVVSTDVPAEVAGRALLCERLDMIPVECVARGYLAGSGLVDYRSTGSVCGIDLPAGLLDGSRLPEPIFTPATKADRGAHDENVDLAHVAR
;
A
#
# COMPACT_ATOMS: atom_id res chain seq x y z
N MET A 1 -0.02 11.04 -1.97
CA MET A 1 -1.41 11.01 -2.51
C MET A 1 -1.33 10.69 -3.99
N ARG A 2 -2.35 10.01 -4.53
CA ARG A 2 -2.45 9.67 -5.96
C ARG A 2 -3.76 10.23 -6.50
N GLU A 3 -3.77 10.53 -7.79
CA GLU A 3 -4.95 10.94 -8.55
C GLU A 3 -5.16 9.90 -9.64
N LEU A 4 -6.42 9.59 -9.91
CA LEU A 4 -6.82 8.58 -10.88
C LEU A 4 -7.60 9.26 -12.00
N PHE A 5 -7.22 8.98 -13.23
CA PHE A 5 -7.87 9.48 -14.42
C PHE A 5 -8.19 8.31 -15.34
N VAL A 6 -9.35 8.33 -15.97
CA VAL A 6 -9.69 7.37 -17.02
C VAL A 6 -9.31 8.04 -18.35
N PRO A 7 -8.38 7.48 -19.13
CA PRO A 7 -8.02 8.05 -20.43
C PRO A 7 -9.20 7.91 -21.41
N ASP A 8 -9.38 8.90 -22.27
CA ASP A 8 -10.43 8.89 -23.28
C ASP A 8 -10.34 7.63 -24.17
N GLY A 9 -11.45 6.93 -24.31
CA GLY A 9 -11.55 5.69 -25.10
C GLY A 9 -10.84 4.46 -24.50
N ARG A 10 -10.41 4.51 -23.25
CA ARG A 10 -9.73 3.42 -22.52
C ARG A 10 -10.39 3.16 -21.18
N GLU A 11 -11.66 2.73 -21.19
CA GLU A 11 -12.40 2.41 -19.96
C GLU A 11 -11.81 1.21 -19.19
N ASP A 12 -11.00 0.39 -19.88
CA ASP A 12 -10.24 -0.75 -19.36
C ASP A 12 -8.96 -0.33 -18.60
N ALA A 13 -8.60 0.95 -18.66
CA ALA A 13 -7.36 1.45 -18.10
C ALA A 13 -7.57 2.63 -17.13
N VAL A 14 -6.58 2.87 -16.29
CA VAL A 14 -6.52 4.01 -15.38
C VAL A 14 -5.11 4.61 -15.40
N LEU A 15 -5.03 5.93 -15.52
CA LEU A 15 -3.80 6.68 -15.35
C LEU A 15 -3.66 7.04 -13.87
N ILE A 16 -2.67 6.48 -13.21
CA ILE A 16 -2.37 6.75 -11.80
C ILE A 16 -1.26 7.79 -11.72
N VAL A 17 -1.56 8.96 -11.19
CA VAL A 17 -0.60 10.07 -11.06
C VAL A 17 -0.22 10.25 -9.59
N ALA A 18 1.05 10.03 -9.26
CA ALA A 18 1.58 10.31 -7.94
C ALA A 18 1.86 11.80 -7.78
N SER A 19 1.38 12.40 -6.71
CA SER A 19 1.61 13.81 -6.41
C SER A 19 2.67 13.99 -5.31
N ASP A 20 3.25 15.18 -5.26
CA ASP A 20 4.20 15.60 -4.24
C ASP A 20 3.51 15.98 -2.92
N ARG A 21 2.18 16.00 -2.89
CA ARG A 21 1.39 16.27 -1.68
C ARG A 21 1.63 15.21 -0.63
N ILE A 22 1.60 15.61 0.63
CA ILE A 22 1.70 14.73 1.80
C ILE A 22 0.54 15.00 2.74
N SER A 23 0.09 13.97 3.43
CA SER A 23 -0.90 14.07 4.51
C SER A 23 -0.32 13.48 5.80
N ALA A 24 -0.77 14.00 6.91
CA ALA A 24 -0.50 13.47 8.24
C ALA A 24 -1.79 13.58 9.07
N TYR A 25 -2.15 12.51 9.77
CA TYR A 25 -3.38 12.45 10.57
C TYR A 25 -4.62 12.89 9.79
N ASP A 26 -4.76 12.39 8.54
CA ASP A 26 -5.83 12.71 7.59
C ASP A 26 -5.90 14.16 7.09
N PHE A 27 -4.97 15.01 7.52
CA PHE A 27 -4.85 16.37 7.00
C PHE A 27 -3.85 16.44 5.85
N VAL A 28 -4.27 17.00 4.72
CA VAL A 28 -3.36 17.33 3.63
C VAL A 28 -2.58 18.59 4.01
N LEU A 29 -1.26 18.47 4.10
CA LEU A 29 -0.39 19.58 4.43
C LEU A 29 -0.35 20.60 3.28
N ALA A 30 -0.20 21.88 3.60
CA ALA A 30 -0.09 22.95 2.61
C ALA A 30 1.23 22.88 1.82
N SER A 31 2.30 22.36 2.43
CA SER A 31 3.59 22.13 1.77
C SER A 31 3.61 20.78 1.04
N THR A 32 4.40 20.73 -0.02
CA THR A 32 4.70 19.50 -0.76
C THR A 32 6.12 19.03 -0.47
N ILE A 33 6.42 17.78 -0.78
CA ILE A 33 7.79 17.25 -0.80
C ILE A 33 8.20 17.14 -2.27
N PRO A 34 9.13 17.99 -2.75
CA PRO A 34 9.56 17.99 -4.14
C PRO A 34 10.01 16.60 -4.60
N ASP A 35 9.60 16.21 -5.81
CA ASP A 35 9.91 14.93 -6.46
C ASP A 35 9.41 13.65 -5.72
N LYS A 36 8.64 13.79 -4.63
CA LYS A 36 8.08 12.62 -3.93
C LYS A 36 7.31 11.69 -4.87
N GLY A 37 6.49 12.26 -5.78
CA GLY A 37 5.74 11.48 -6.75
C GLY A 37 6.65 10.69 -7.67
N ARG A 38 7.73 11.28 -8.16
CA ARG A 38 8.72 10.63 -9.02
C ARG A 38 9.47 9.52 -8.30
N VAL A 39 9.95 9.78 -7.09
CA VAL A 39 10.67 8.79 -6.27
C VAL A 39 9.79 7.58 -5.99
N LEU A 40 8.54 7.80 -5.58
CA LEU A 40 7.61 6.71 -5.28
C LEU A 40 7.25 5.90 -6.53
N THR A 41 7.08 6.54 -7.69
CA THR A 41 6.80 5.85 -8.95
C THR A 41 8.00 5.01 -9.39
N ALA A 42 9.20 5.57 -9.35
CA ALA A 42 10.43 4.84 -9.69
C ALA A 42 10.64 3.63 -8.76
N LEU A 43 10.42 3.80 -7.45
CA LEU A 43 10.52 2.70 -6.49
C LEU A 43 9.47 1.61 -6.74
N SER A 44 8.24 1.98 -7.10
CA SER A 44 7.20 1.00 -7.45
C SER A 44 7.59 0.18 -8.68
N LEU A 45 8.08 0.83 -9.74
CA LEU A 45 8.53 0.15 -10.96
C LEU A 45 9.70 -0.80 -10.67
N TRP A 46 10.66 -0.37 -9.86
CA TRP A 46 11.79 -1.20 -9.45
C TRP A 46 11.34 -2.46 -8.69
N TRP A 47 10.33 -2.35 -7.82
CA TRP A 47 9.76 -3.51 -7.14
C TRP A 47 8.99 -4.41 -8.09
N PHE A 48 8.14 -3.87 -8.98
CA PHE A 48 7.39 -4.65 -9.94
C PHE A 48 8.31 -5.48 -10.85
N GLU A 49 9.43 -4.92 -11.31
CA GLU A 49 10.43 -5.65 -12.07
C GLU A 49 11.02 -6.81 -11.27
N ARG A 50 11.32 -6.62 -9.98
CA ARG A 50 11.93 -7.65 -9.13
C ARG A 50 11.00 -8.78 -8.75
N ILE A 51 9.72 -8.52 -8.65
CA ILE A 51 8.72 -9.52 -8.26
C ILE A 51 7.90 -10.03 -9.45
N ALA A 52 8.25 -9.67 -10.68
CA ALA A 52 7.51 -10.02 -11.89
C ALA A 52 7.34 -11.54 -12.07
N ASP A 53 8.33 -12.31 -11.66
CA ASP A 53 8.29 -13.78 -11.71
C ASP A 53 7.41 -14.41 -10.60
N LEU A 54 7.06 -13.64 -9.57
CA LEU A 54 6.25 -14.12 -8.44
C LEU A 54 4.76 -13.84 -8.63
N VAL A 55 4.43 -12.65 -9.14
CA VAL A 55 3.05 -12.20 -9.29
C VAL A 55 2.97 -11.16 -10.43
N PRO A 56 1.95 -11.24 -11.31
CA PRO A 56 1.70 -10.21 -12.30
C PRO A 56 1.33 -8.88 -11.61
N HIS A 57 1.60 -7.77 -12.28
CA HIS A 57 1.26 -6.44 -11.82
C HIS A 57 0.39 -5.70 -12.85
N HIS A 58 -0.30 -4.68 -12.41
CA HIS A 58 -1.29 -3.92 -13.20
C HIS A 58 -0.71 -2.86 -14.13
N VAL A 59 0.59 -2.62 -14.14
CA VAL A 59 1.20 -1.58 -14.98
C VAL A 59 1.23 -2.03 -16.45
N VAL A 60 0.60 -1.23 -17.32
CA VAL A 60 0.55 -1.45 -18.77
C VAL A 60 1.66 -0.69 -19.47
N SER A 61 1.89 0.59 -19.08
CA SER A 61 2.87 1.45 -19.75
C SER A 61 3.35 2.58 -18.84
N THR A 62 4.58 3.01 -19.10
CA THR A 62 5.16 4.25 -18.58
C THR A 62 5.14 5.38 -19.61
N ASP A 63 4.66 5.11 -20.82
CA ASP A 63 4.43 6.12 -21.87
C ASP A 63 3.14 6.86 -21.54
N VAL A 64 3.28 8.03 -20.96
CA VAL A 64 2.22 8.87 -20.40
C VAL A 64 2.43 10.33 -20.85
N PRO A 65 1.42 11.21 -20.75
CA PRO A 65 1.59 12.62 -21.10
C PRO A 65 2.81 13.27 -20.44
N ALA A 66 3.49 14.14 -21.18
CA ALA A 66 4.76 14.75 -20.77
C ALA A 66 4.65 15.51 -19.42
N GLU A 67 3.48 16.09 -19.12
CA GLU A 67 3.19 16.86 -17.92
C GLU A 67 3.27 16.01 -16.64
N VAL A 68 3.08 14.70 -16.78
CA VAL A 68 3.07 13.75 -15.67
C VAL A 68 4.15 12.66 -15.79
N ALA A 69 5.04 12.81 -16.78
CA ALA A 69 6.11 11.84 -17.03
C ALA A 69 7.00 11.64 -15.78
N GLY A 70 7.35 10.38 -15.52
CA GLY A 70 8.15 9.96 -14.37
C GLY A 70 7.41 9.89 -13.02
N ARG A 71 6.14 10.34 -12.96
CA ARG A 71 5.29 10.24 -11.75
C ARG A 71 3.90 9.68 -12.03
N ALA A 72 3.67 9.20 -13.25
CA ALA A 72 2.42 8.56 -13.64
C ALA A 72 2.68 7.19 -14.28
N LEU A 73 1.69 6.32 -14.17
CA LEU A 73 1.66 4.98 -14.75
C LEU A 73 0.28 4.76 -15.40
N LEU A 74 0.28 4.24 -16.61
CA LEU A 74 -0.93 3.68 -17.20
C LEU A 74 -1.08 2.24 -16.68
N CYS A 75 -2.19 1.95 -16.05
CA CYS A 75 -2.46 0.68 -15.40
C CYS A 75 -3.76 0.06 -15.92
N GLU A 76 -3.89 -1.26 -15.82
CA GLU A 76 -5.16 -1.93 -15.97
C GLU A 76 -6.14 -1.44 -14.90
N ARG A 77 -7.40 -1.27 -15.29
CA ARG A 77 -8.48 -1.00 -14.35
C ARG A 77 -8.96 -2.31 -13.78
N LEU A 78 -8.66 -2.55 -12.51
CA LEU A 78 -8.98 -3.78 -11.81
C LEU A 78 -10.06 -3.54 -10.76
N ASP A 79 -10.85 -4.58 -10.48
CA ASP A 79 -11.70 -4.63 -9.30
C ASP A 79 -10.83 -4.96 -8.09
N MET A 80 -10.66 -3.97 -7.22
CA MET A 80 -9.76 -4.06 -6.07
C MET A 80 -10.43 -4.83 -4.93
N ILE A 81 -9.74 -5.87 -4.44
CA ILE A 81 -10.12 -6.51 -3.18
C ILE A 81 -9.93 -5.47 -2.06
N PRO A 82 -10.94 -5.23 -1.19
CA PRO A 82 -10.89 -4.18 -0.17
C PRO A 82 -10.05 -4.61 1.05
N VAL A 83 -8.81 -5.04 0.79
CA VAL A 83 -7.87 -5.52 1.80
C VAL A 83 -6.49 -4.88 1.56
N GLU A 84 -5.90 -4.33 2.60
CA GLU A 84 -4.49 -3.95 2.60
C GLU A 84 -3.63 -5.13 3.01
N CYS A 85 -2.63 -5.47 2.19
CA CYS A 85 -1.71 -6.58 2.43
C CYS A 85 -0.39 -6.04 2.97
N VAL A 86 -0.05 -6.38 4.20
CA VAL A 86 1.19 -5.94 4.85
C VAL A 86 2.03 -7.15 5.25
N ALA A 87 3.26 -7.22 4.77
CA ALA A 87 4.27 -8.14 5.28
C ALA A 87 5.10 -7.43 6.36
N ARG A 88 5.06 -7.93 7.60
CA ARG A 88 5.77 -7.35 8.75
C ARG A 88 7.00 -8.16 9.09
N GLY A 89 8.16 -7.54 9.02
CA GLY A 89 9.40 -8.11 9.59
C GLY A 89 9.69 -7.57 11.00
N TYR A 90 8.97 -6.53 11.43
CA TYR A 90 9.16 -5.85 12.71
C TYR A 90 7.81 -5.53 13.34
N LEU A 91 7.75 -5.56 14.67
CA LEU A 91 6.57 -5.22 15.45
C LEU A 91 6.48 -3.71 15.66
N ALA A 92 5.50 -3.06 15.03
CA ALA A 92 5.27 -1.61 15.14
C ALA A 92 3.83 -1.25 14.79
N GLY A 93 3.42 0.00 15.07
CA GLY A 93 2.13 0.56 14.69
C GLY A 93 0.94 -0.26 15.20
N SER A 94 -0.08 -0.50 14.33
CA SER A 94 -1.28 -1.27 14.69
C SER A 94 -0.97 -2.69 15.17
N GLY A 95 0.06 -3.35 14.60
CA GLY A 95 0.47 -4.67 15.04
C GLY A 95 1.01 -4.68 16.48
N LEU A 96 1.68 -3.61 16.92
CA LEU A 96 2.11 -3.49 18.33
C LEU A 96 0.91 -3.30 19.27
N VAL A 97 -0.11 -2.58 18.84
CA VAL A 97 -1.34 -2.39 19.62
C VAL A 97 -2.04 -3.74 19.84
N ASP A 98 -2.22 -4.53 18.78
CA ASP A 98 -2.81 -5.87 18.86
C ASP A 98 -2.00 -6.78 19.78
N TYR A 99 -0.69 -6.87 19.55
CA TYR A 99 0.20 -7.69 20.35
C TYR A 99 0.15 -7.36 21.85
N ARG A 100 0.10 -6.08 22.21
CA ARG A 100 -0.02 -5.68 23.62
C ARG A 100 -1.33 -6.10 24.28
N SER A 101 -2.39 -6.22 23.50
CA SER A 101 -3.71 -6.60 24.00
C SER A 101 -3.94 -8.10 24.03
N THR A 102 -3.39 -8.84 23.07
CA THR A 102 -3.72 -10.26 22.86
C THR A 102 -2.52 -11.20 22.85
N GLY A 103 -1.29 -10.69 22.71
CA GLY A 103 -0.10 -11.50 22.44
C GLY A 103 0.04 -11.97 21.00
N SER A 104 -0.89 -11.56 20.13
CA SER A 104 -0.96 -11.97 18.73
C SER A 104 -1.16 -10.78 17.78
N VAL A 105 -0.96 -10.97 16.48
CA VAL A 105 -1.26 -9.99 15.43
C VAL A 105 -1.98 -10.72 14.30
N CYS A 106 -3.17 -10.26 13.91
CA CYS A 106 -4.00 -10.90 12.86
C CYS A 106 -4.20 -12.40 13.10
N GLY A 107 -4.36 -12.83 14.35
CA GLY A 107 -4.53 -14.24 14.72
C GLY A 107 -3.23 -15.06 14.76
N ILE A 108 -2.06 -14.45 14.55
CA ILE A 108 -0.75 -15.10 14.63
C ILE A 108 -0.15 -14.84 16.00
N ASP A 109 0.02 -15.89 16.80
CA ASP A 109 0.65 -15.79 18.13
C ASP A 109 2.13 -15.45 18.00
N LEU A 110 2.59 -14.51 18.82
CA LEU A 110 3.98 -14.06 18.83
C LEU A 110 4.66 -14.36 20.16
N PRO A 111 5.99 -14.52 20.18
CA PRO A 111 6.75 -14.72 21.41
C PRO A 111 6.51 -13.60 22.42
N ALA A 112 6.50 -13.94 23.71
CA ALA A 112 6.38 -12.96 24.77
C ALA A 112 7.62 -12.04 24.85
N GLY A 113 7.43 -10.81 25.32
CA GLY A 113 8.52 -9.86 25.58
C GLY A 113 8.97 -9.03 24.37
N LEU A 114 8.25 -9.05 23.26
CA LEU A 114 8.53 -8.16 22.14
C LEU A 114 8.16 -6.71 22.51
N LEU A 115 9.02 -5.78 22.08
CA LEU A 115 8.89 -4.35 22.27
C LEU A 115 8.62 -3.66 20.92
N ASP A 116 8.33 -2.36 20.97
CA ASP A 116 8.23 -1.53 19.77
C ASP A 116 9.53 -1.58 18.96
N GLY A 117 9.42 -1.84 17.66
CA GLY A 117 10.56 -2.02 16.77
C GLY A 117 11.27 -3.37 16.90
N SER A 118 10.80 -4.31 17.73
CA SER A 118 11.39 -5.66 17.79
C SER A 118 11.29 -6.37 16.45
N ARG A 119 12.40 -6.98 16.02
CA ARG A 119 12.40 -7.85 14.85
C ARG A 119 11.62 -9.12 15.17
N LEU A 120 10.73 -9.52 14.28
CA LEU A 120 10.00 -10.78 14.38
C LEU A 120 10.91 -11.97 14.03
N PRO A 121 10.66 -13.17 14.60
CA PRO A 121 11.41 -14.38 14.27
C PRO A 121 11.39 -14.67 12.76
N GLU A 122 10.25 -14.46 12.14
CA GLU A 122 10.02 -14.51 10.68
C GLU A 122 9.05 -13.40 10.26
N PRO A 123 9.09 -12.97 8.99
CA PRO A 123 8.06 -12.05 8.48
C PRO A 123 6.67 -12.69 8.52
N ILE A 124 5.69 -11.93 8.99
CA ILE A 124 4.28 -12.37 9.05
C ILE A 124 3.42 -11.57 8.10
N PHE A 125 2.37 -12.19 7.56
CA PHE A 125 1.34 -11.53 6.76
C PHE A 125 0.24 -11.00 7.67
N THR A 126 0.02 -9.69 7.64
CA THR A 126 -0.94 -8.99 8.51
C THR A 126 -1.88 -8.16 7.66
N PRO A 127 -2.96 -8.75 7.14
CA PRO A 127 -3.95 -8.02 6.36
C PRO A 127 -4.76 -7.06 7.23
N ALA A 128 -5.25 -6.00 6.61
CA ALA A 128 -6.22 -5.10 7.22
C ALA A 128 -7.37 -4.82 6.24
N THR A 129 -8.55 -4.54 6.76
CA THR A 129 -9.67 -4.09 5.93
C THR A 129 -9.32 -2.75 5.29
N LYS A 130 -9.85 -2.49 4.10
CA LYS A 130 -9.81 -1.17 3.49
C LYS A 130 -11.06 -0.41 3.89
N ALA A 131 -10.93 0.42 4.91
CA ALA A 131 -12.05 1.17 5.44
C ALA A 131 -12.53 2.27 4.47
N ASP A 132 -13.80 2.61 4.58
CA ASP A 132 -14.38 3.75 3.88
C ASP A 132 -13.74 5.06 4.35
N ARG A 133 -13.87 6.10 3.52
CA ARG A 133 -13.27 7.42 3.78
C ARG A 133 -13.77 7.99 5.11
N GLY A 134 -12.84 8.18 6.05
CA GLY A 134 -13.12 8.68 7.40
C GLY A 134 -13.24 7.62 8.50
N ALA A 135 -13.08 6.34 8.14
CA ALA A 135 -12.88 5.24 9.08
C ALA A 135 -11.41 4.76 9.05
N HIS A 136 -11.00 4.01 10.05
CA HIS A 136 -9.65 3.42 10.12
C HIS A 136 -9.67 1.98 9.65
N ASP A 137 -8.58 1.56 8.98
CA ASP A 137 -8.37 0.18 8.61
C ASP A 137 -8.19 -0.68 9.87
N GLU A 138 -8.83 -1.85 9.92
CA GLU A 138 -8.75 -2.78 11.05
C GLU A 138 -7.96 -4.01 10.66
N ASN A 139 -7.03 -4.44 11.53
CA ASN A 139 -6.31 -5.68 11.33
C ASN A 139 -7.29 -6.87 11.35
N VAL A 140 -7.15 -7.76 10.38
CA VAL A 140 -7.98 -8.96 10.25
C VAL A 140 -7.12 -10.20 10.07
N ASP A 141 -7.67 -11.37 10.29
CA ASP A 141 -6.98 -12.63 10.04
C ASP A 141 -7.06 -13.06 8.56
N LEU A 142 -6.25 -14.05 8.19
CA LEU A 142 -6.23 -14.59 6.84
C LEU A 142 -7.58 -15.23 6.45
N ALA A 143 -8.33 -15.79 7.40
CA ALA A 143 -9.62 -16.40 7.13
C ALA A 143 -10.67 -15.34 6.71
N HIS A 144 -10.54 -14.11 7.17
CA HIS A 144 -11.36 -12.98 6.75
C HIS A 144 -11.10 -12.63 5.27
N VAL A 145 -9.83 -12.62 4.86
CA VAL A 145 -9.41 -12.28 3.48
C VAL A 145 -9.81 -13.34 2.46
N ALA A 146 -9.89 -14.59 2.88
CA ALA A 146 -10.21 -15.74 2.02
C ALA A 146 -11.71 -15.95 1.75
N ARG A 147 -12.58 -15.09 2.26
CA ARG A 147 -14.05 -15.14 2.07
C ARG A 147 -14.48 -14.31 0.87
#